data_a80cb3492f6a1425176b835481de92c1
#
_entry.id   a80cb3492f6a1425176b835481de92c1
#
_cell.length_a   1.000
_cell.length_b   1.000
_cell.length_c   1.000
_cell.angle_alpha   90.00
_cell.angle_beta   90.00
_cell.angle_gamma   90.00
#
_symmetry.space_group_name_H-M   'P 1'
#
loop_
_entity.id
_entity.type
_entity.pdbx_description
1 polymer ?
#
loop_
_entity_poly.entity_id
_entity_poly.type
_entity_poly.pdbx_seq_one_letter_code
_entity_poly.pdbx_strand_id
1 'polypeptide(L)'
;MNISIAIVEDLDEVRDGLKNFISLSTDFKILDTFKTAEEALYEIPRLQPDIVIMDINLPGMNGIECIRQVKHKSPNTQFMMFTVYENDEKVFEALKAGASGYLLKNTGLVQLIEALKELHTGGSPMSANIARKLVTVFRDNQKGFELVENLSGRENEILLLLAKGLLYKEIAEQLAISVSTVRQHIHHIYEKLHVQNRTEAINKAFGKK
;
A
#
# COMPACT_ATOMS: atom_id res chain seq x y z
N MET A 1 27.01 -15.12 -5.92
CA MET A 1 26.46 -13.88 -6.52
C MET A 1 26.23 -12.91 -5.39
N ASN A 2 26.70 -11.69 -5.48
CA ASN A 2 26.46 -10.69 -4.44
C ASN A 2 25.15 -9.97 -4.78
N ILE A 3 24.22 -9.91 -3.84
CA ILE A 3 22.95 -9.19 -3.98
C ILE A 3 23.25 -7.69 -4.09
N SER A 4 22.84 -7.07 -5.18
CA SER A 4 23.09 -5.65 -5.43
C SER A 4 22.02 -4.79 -4.73
N ILE A 5 22.47 -3.78 -3.97
CA ILE A 5 21.59 -2.95 -3.14
C ILE A 5 21.81 -1.47 -3.46
N ALA A 6 20.70 -0.72 -3.50
CA ALA A 6 20.70 0.73 -3.39
C ALA A 6 19.96 1.16 -2.11
N ILE A 7 20.34 2.30 -1.54
CA ILE A 7 19.74 2.84 -0.30
C ILE A 7 19.23 4.25 -0.58
N VAL A 8 18.00 4.53 -0.16
CA VAL A 8 17.36 5.85 -0.26
C VAL A 8 16.94 6.31 1.12
N GLU A 9 17.67 7.26 1.67
CA GLU A 9 17.55 7.73 3.05
C GLU A 9 18.12 9.15 3.14
N ASP A 10 17.37 10.10 3.67
CA ASP A 10 17.79 11.50 3.76
C ASP A 10 18.75 11.76 4.91
N LEU A 11 18.63 11.02 6.03
CA LEU A 11 19.47 11.18 7.19
C LEU A 11 20.85 10.55 6.94
N ASP A 12 21.90 11.39 6.87
CA ASP A 12 23.27 10.94 6.60
C ASP A 12 23.73 9.84 7.57
N GLU A 13 23.45 10.00 8.87
CA GLU A 13 23.85 9.02 9.90
C GLU A 13 23.22 7.65 9.69
N VAL A 14 21.93 7.61 9.32
CA VAL A 14 21.21 6.36 9.07
C VAL A 14 21.68 5.72 7.77
N ARG A 15 21.80 6.51 6.71
CA ARG A 15 22.26 6.04 5.39
C ARG A 15 23.66 5.46 5.45
N ASP A 16 24.61 6.19 6.07
CA ASP A 16 25.98 5.73 6.21
C ASP A 16 26.10 4.53 7.16
N GLY A 17 25.30 4.51 8.24
CA GLY A 17 25.19 3.37 9.14
C GLY A 17 24.72 2.10 8.41
N LEU A 18 23.67 2.19 7.61
CA LEU A 18 23.17 1.08 6.77
C LEU A 18 24.24 0.62 5.77
N LYS A 19 24.83 1.58 5.03
CA LYS A 19 25.89 1.29 4.06
C LYS A 19 27.05 0.54 4.70
N ASN A 20 27.57 1.05 5.82
CA ASN A 20 28.69 0.45 6.52
C ASN A 20 28.34 -0.95 7.02
N PHE A 21 27.20 -1.12 7.67
CA PHE A 21 26.79 -2.41 8.23
C PHE A 21 26.55 -3.47 7.14
N ILE A 22 25.84 -3.14 6.07
CA ILE A 22 25.57 -4.06 4.96
C ILE A 22 26.89 -4.45 4.26
N SER A 23 27.83 -3.52 4.13
CA SER A 23 29.14 -3.77 3.51
C SER A 23 30.04 -4.70 4.32
N LEU A 24 29.75 -4.99 5.59
CA LEU A 24 30.45 -6.01 6.37
C LEU A 24 30.15 -7.44 5.88
N SER A 25 29.04 -7.64 5.21
CA SER A 25 28.68 -8.94 4.65
C SER A 25 29.17 -9.06 3.20
N THR A 26 29.79 -10.16 2.88
CA THR A 26 30.22 -10.49 1.50
C THR A 26 29.05 -10.87 0.58
N ASP A 27 27.84 -11.05 1.14
CA ASP A 27 26.66 -11.44 0.38
C ASP A 27 26.05 -10.27 -0.40
N PHE A 28 26.42 -9.03 -0.04
CA PHE A 28 25.82 -7.82 -0.60
C PHE A 28 26.86 -6.92 -1.27
N LYS A 29 26.38 -6.18 -2.26
CA LYS A 29 27.13 -5.12 -2.93
C LYS A 29 26.28 -3.85 -2.97
N ILE A 30 26.70 -2.81 -2.27
CA ILE A 30 26.07 -1.49 -2.39
C ILE A 30 26.47 -0.89 -3.74
N LEU A 31 25.48 -0.61 -4.60
CA LEU A 31 25.70 0.06 -5.88
C LEU A 31 25.77 1.57 -5.69
N ASP A 32 24.80 2.13 -4.95
CA ASP A 32 24.76 3.56 -4.67
C ASP A 32 23.86 3.87 -3.47
N THR A 33 23.88 5.14 -3.01
CA THR A 33 23.04 5.67 -1.94
C THR A 33 22.54 7.06 -2.32
N PHE A 34 21.24 7.33 -2.08
CA PHE A 34 20.56 8.55 -2.48
C PHE A 34 19.96 9.25 -1.27
N LYS A 35 19.96 10.58 -1.28
CA LYS A 35 19.35 11.42 -0.23
C LYS A 35 17.89 11.76 -0.52
N THR A 36 17.50 11.72 -1.78
CA THR A 36 16.18 12.11 -2.24
C THR A 36 15.55 11.05 -3.13
N ALA A 37 14.23 11.04 -3.16
CA ALA A 37 13.48 10.17 -4.05
C ALA A 37 13.67 10.54 -5.53
N GLU A 38 13.91 11.82 -5.83
CA GLU A 38 14.13 12.32 -7.17
C GLU A 38 15.44 11.77 -7.76
N GLU A 39 16.53 11.74 -7.00
CA GLU A 39 17.79 11.10 -7.39
C GLU A 39 17.58 9.61 -7.66
N ALA A 40 16.91 8.92 -6.72
CA ALA A 40 16.60 7.51 -6.83
C ALA A 40 15.73 7.19 -8.05
N LEU A 41 14.71 8.01 -8.35
CA LEU A 41 13.82 7.86 -9.51
C LEU A 41 14.58 7.90 -10.84
N TYR A 42 15.65 8.66 -10.90
CA TYR A 42 16.48 8.80 -12.10
C TYR A 42 17.53 7.68 -12.22
N GLU A 43 18.17 7.30 -11.12
CA GLU A 43 19.32 6.40 -11.12
C GLU A 43 18.97 4.91 -10.97
N ILE A 44 17.93 4.55 -10.19
CA ILE A 44 17.54 3.13 -9.99
C ILE A 44 17.25 2.41 -11.33
N PRO A 45 16.53 3.02 -12.30
CA PRO A 45 16.31 2.38 -13.60
C PRO A 45 17.58 2.13 -14.42
N ARG A 46 18.66 2.85 -14.13
CA ARG A 46 19.98 2.67 -14.80
C ARG A 46 20.81 1.63 -14.11
N LEU A 47 20.81 1.64 -12.78
CA LEU A 47 21.61 0.74 -11.95
C LEU A 47 21.01 -0.67 -11.88
N GLN A 48 19.68 -0.79 -11.98
CA GLN A 48 18.92 -2.05 -11.87
C GLN A 48 19.34 -2.88 -10.66
N PRO A 49 19.34 -2.32 -9.42
CA PRO A 49 19.68 -3.09 -8.24
C PRO A 49 18.67 -4.22 -8.02
N ASP A 50 19.13 -5.32 -7.38
CA ASP A 50 18.25 -6.40 -6.96
C ASP A 50 17.28 -5.90 -5.90
N ILE A 51 17.77 -5.11 -4.93
CA ILE A 51 16.99 -4.57 -3.81
C ILE A 51 17.25 -3.07 -3.64
N VAL A 52 16.20 -2.33 -3.34
CA VAL A 52 16.26 -0.95 -2.87
C VAL A 52 15.73 -0.89 -1.43
N ILE A 53 16.55 -0.40 -0.51
CA ILE A 53 16.10 -0.01 0.83
C ILE A 53 15.59 1.42 0.73
N MET A 54 14.32 1.66 1.09
CA MET A 54 13.63 2.92 0.86
C MET A 54 12.98 3.44 2.16
N ASP A 55 13.31 4.65 2.56
CA ASP A 55 12.50 5.33 3.57
C ASP A 55 11.26 5.97 2.94
N ILE A 56 10.21 6.15 3.73
CA ILE A 56 9.01 6.89 3.33
C ILE A 56 9.25 8.39 3.38
N ASN A 57 9.87 8.85 4.48
CA ASN A 57 9.97 10.28 4.78
C ASN A 57 11.21 10.89 4.13
N LEU A 58 11.12 11.14 2.84
CA LEU A 58 12.15 11.81 2.08
C LEU A 58 11.73 13.26 1.78
N PRO A 59 12.67 14.21 1.65
CA PRO A 59 12.37 15.58 1.24
C PRO A 59 11.85 15.58 -0.21
N GLY A 60 10.86 16.43 -0.47
CA GLY A 60 10.20 16.51 -1.80
C GLY A 60 9.26 15.33 -2.04
N MET A 61 9.59 14.46 -2.96
CA MET A 61 8.83 13.24 -3.25
C MET A 61 9.03 12.21 -2.13
N ASN A 62 7.95 11.63 -1.60
CA ASN A 62 8.07 10.55 -0.62
C ASN A 62 8.45 9.20 -1.27
N GLY A 63 9.00 8.27 -0.44
CA GLY A 63 9.48 6.98 -0.93
C GLY A 63 8.40 6.09 -1.54
N ILE A 64 7.14 6.18 -1.10
CA ILE A 64 6.03 5.40 -1.66
C ILE A 64 5.75 5.83 -3.10
N GLU A 65 5.71 7.14 -3.34
CA GLU A 65 5.51 7.68 -4.68
C GLU A 65 6.69 7.35 -5.60
N CYS A 66 7.91 7.40 -5.07
CA CYS A 66 9.11 6.96 -5.79
C CYS A 66 8.98 5.51 -6.24
N ILE A 67 8.61 4.58 -5.36
CA ILE A 67 8.41 3.17 -5.69
C ILE A 67 7.38 3.03 -6.81
N ARG A 68 6.23 3.70 -6.70
CA ARG A 68 5.15 3.64 -7.70
C ARG A 68 5.66 3.99 -9.09
N GLN A 69 6.49 5.02 -9.20
CA GLN A 69 7.04 5.46 -10.48
C GLN A 69 8.19 4.59 -10.99
N VAL A 70 9.08 4.15 -10.10
CA VAL A 70 10.24 3.33 -10.47
C VAL A 70 9.83 1.92 -10.85
N LYS A 71 8.84 1.31 -10.18
CA LYS A 71 8.45 -0.09 -10.38
C LYS A 71 8.06 -0.41 -11.82
N HIS A 72 7.49 0.55 -12.55
CA HIS A 72 7.17 0.40 -13.98
C HIS A 72 8.42 0.33 -14.87
N LYS A 73 9.53 0.97 -14.47
CA LYS A 73 10.78 1.02 -15.23
C LYS A 73 11.77 -0.07 -14.79
N SER A 74 11.61 -0.57 -13.57
CA SER A 74 12.48 -1.58 -12.95
C SER A 74 11.61 -2.68 -12.30
N PRO A 75 10.89 -3.49 -13.08
CA PRO A 75 9.93 -4.46 -12.57
C PRO A 75 10.58 -5.55 -11.71
N ASN A 76 11.84 -5.88 -11.96
CA ASN A 76 12.59 -6.90 -11.23
C ASN A 76 13.19 -6.39 -9.92
N THR A 77 13.41 -5.09 -9.77
CA THR A 77 13.91 -4.50 -8.54
C THR A 77 12.90 -4.68 -7.42
N GLN A 78 13.34 -5.23 -6.29
CA GLN A 78 12.53 -5.41 -5.09
C GLN A 78 12.74 -4.22 -4.14
N PHE A 79 11.65 -3.76 -3.53
CA PHE A 79 11.68 -2.62 -2.62
C PHE A 79 11.41 -3.08 -1.19
N MET A 80 12.37 -2.83 -0.31
CA MET A 80 12.26 -2.99 1.13
C MET A 80 11.99 -1.63 1.76
N MET A 81 10.78 -1.42 2.30
CA MET A 81 10.54 -0.24 3.14
C MET A 81 11.31 -0.37 4.45
N PHE A 82 12.04 0.68 4.82
CA PHE A 82 12.76 0.75 6.09
C PHE A 82 12.52 2.12 6.73
N THR A 83 11.54 2.19 7.62
CA THR A 83 10.97 3.46 8.05
C THR A 83 10.53 3.45 9.52
N VAL A 84 10.25 4.63 10.09
CA VAL A 84 9.64 4.75 11.42
C VAL A 84 8.11 4.64 11.39
N TYR A 85 7.49 4.73 10.22
CA TYR A 85 6.04 4.70 10.08
C TYR A 85 5.49 3.28 10.20
N GLU A 86 4.49 3.13 11.08
CA GLU A 86 3.80 1.86 11.31
C GLU A 86 2.27 1.95 11.17
N ASN A 87 1.74 3.11 10.71
CA ASN A 87 0.30 3.26 10.53
C ASN A 87 -0.20 2.46 9.32
N ASP A 88 -1.41 1.93 9.45
CA ASP A 88 -2.02 0.99 8.50
C ASP A 88 -2.08 1.57 7.09
N GLU A 89 -2.43 2.86 6.96
CA GLU A 89 -2.57 3.54 5.68
C GLU A 89 -1.26 3.54 4.88
N LYS A 90 -0.14 3.93 5.51
CA LYS A 90 1.18 3.98 4.87
C LYS A 90 1.72 2.60 4.51
N VAL A 91 1.49 1.62 5.36
CA VAL A 91 1.86 0.22 5.07
C VAL A 91 1.13 -0.27 3.81
N PHE A 92 -0.18 -0.02 3.74
CA PHE A 92 -1.00 -0.43 2.60
C PHE A 92 -0.63 0.31 1.31
N GLU A 93 -0.40 1.62 1.40
CA GLU A 93 0.03 2.43 0.26
C GLU A 93 1.38 1.95 -0.30
N ALA A 94 2.34 1.62 0.57
CA ALA A 94 3.66 1.13 0.17
C ALA A 94 3.57 -0.20 -0.58
N LEU A 95 2.80 -1.16 -0.06
CA LEU A 95 2.61 -2.45 -0.71
C LEU A 95 1.86 -2.32 -2.04
N LYS A 96 0.84 -1.46 -2.12
CA LYS A 96 0.14 -1.16 -3.39
C LYS A 96 1.05 -0.46 -4.41
N ALA A 97 2.01 0.33 -3.94
CA ALA A 97 3.00 0.96 -4.81
C ALA A 97 4.02 -0.04 -5.38
N GLY A 98 4.15 -1.25 -4.78
CA GLY A 98 5.04 -2.31 -5.23
C GLY A 98 6.18 -2.62 -4.27
N ALA A 99 6.10 -2.19 -3.01
CA ALA A 99 7.02 -2.65 -1.98
C ALA A 99 6.82 -4.15 -1.73
N SER A 100 7.92 -4.89 -1.65
CA SER A 100 7.93 -6.35 -1.46
C SER A 100 8.25 -6.74 -0.01
N GLY A 101 8.75 -5.80 0.82
CA GLY A 101 9.01 -5.98 2.24
C GLY A 101 8.80 -4.69 3.02
N TYR A 102 8.59 -4.82 4.35
CA TYR A 102 8.35 -3.68 5.22
C TYR A 102 8.93 -3.89 6.61
N LEU A 103 9.96 -3.14 6.96
CA LEU A 103 10.61 -3.18 8.26
C LEU A 103 10.58 -1.80 8.92
N LEU A 104 10.44 -1.81 10.23
CA LEU A 104 10.57 -0.59 11.03
C LEU A 104 12.04 -0.33 11.35
N LYS A 105 12.46 0.95 11.42
CA LYS A 105 13.83 1.35 11.78
C LYS A 105 14.27 0.92 13.20
N ASN A 106 13.33 0.53 14.07
CA ASN A 106 13.63 -0.10 15.35
C ASN A 106 13.94 -1.61 15.24
N THR A 107 13.81 -2.19 14.07
CA THR A 107 14.27 -3.55 13.79
C THR A 107 15.80 -3.56 13.80
N GLY A 108 16.40 -4.53 14.48
CA GLY A 108 17.86 -4.64 14.58
C GLY A 108 18.51 -4.88 13.20
N LEU A 109 19.74 -4.38 13.03
CA LEU A 109 20.45 -4.50 11.75
C LEU A 109 20.71 -5.95 11.31
N VAL A 110 20.85 -6.88 12.26
CA VAL A 110 20.99 -8.33 11.96
C VAL A 110 19.72 -8.84 11.28
N GLN A 111 18.55 -8.49 11.81
CA GLN A 111 17.26 -8.86 11.21
C GLN A 111 17.04 -8.21 9.84
N LEU A 112 17.58 -7.00 9.63
CA LEU A 112 17.55 -6.38 8.29
C LEU A 112 18.35 -7.22 7.28
N ILE A 113 19.54 -7.73 7.64
CA ILE A 113 20.34 -8.61 6.77
C ILE A 113 19.58 -9.89 6.41
N GLU A 114 18.95 -10.53 7.39
CA GLU A 114 18.14 -11.73 7.16
C GLU A 114 16.96 -11.42 6.23
N ALA A 115 16.27 -10.32 6.47
CA ALA A 115 15.16 -9.87 5.65
C ALA A 115 15.57 -9.54 4.20
N LEU A 116 16.75 -8.96 3.98
CA LEU A 116 17.26 -8.71 2.62
C LEU A 116 17.54 -10.02 1.87
N LYS A 117 18.04 -11.04 2.55
CA LYS A 117 18.25 -12.38 1.98
C LYS A 117 16.91 -13.06 1.66
N GLU A 118 15.96 -12.99 2.59
CA GLU A 118 14.62 -13.52 2.40
C GLU A 118 13.93 -12.84 1.20
N LEU A 119 14.00 -11.50 1.13
CA LEU A 119 13.44 -10.72 0.03
C LEU A 119 14.02 -11.17 -1.31
N HIS A 120 15.35 -11.31 -1.42
CA HIS A 120 16.03 -11.73 -2.65
C HIS A 120 15.56 -13.12 -3.14
N THR A 121 15.21 -14.03 -2.23
CA THR A 121 14.71 -15.37 -2.55
C THR A 121 13.19 -15.40 -2.85
N GLY A 122 12.54 -14.25 -2.93
CA GLY A 122 11.11 -14.13 -3.25
C GLY A 122 10.18 -14.11 -2.04
N GLY A 123 10.72 -14.04 -0.82
CA GLY A 123 9.92 -13.80 0.39
C GLY A 123 9.41 -12.36 0.48
N SER A 124 8.56 -12.13 1.48
CA SER A 124 8.02 -10.80 1.81
C SER A 124 8.24 -10.49 3.30
N PRO A 125 9.48 -10.20 3.70
CA PRO A 125 9.81 -9.97 5.10
C PRO A 125 9.07 -8.74 5.65
N MET A 126 8.47 -8.93 6.82
CA MET A 126 7.73 -7.89 7.53
C MET A 126 7.94 -8.04 9.02
N SER A 127 8.02 -6.91 9.74
CA SER A 127 7.98 -6.97 11.20
C SER A 127 6.63 -7.54 11.66
N ALA A 128 6.62 -8.27 12.78
CA ALA A 128 5.43 -8.97 13.28
C ALA A 128 4.21 -8.04 13.43
N ASN A 129 4.44 -6.79 13.84
CA ASN A 129 3.39 -5.78 13.96
C ASN A 129 2.78 -5.43 12.59
N ILE A 130 3.60 -5.27 11.57
CA ILE A 130 3.17 -4.96 10.21
C ILE A 130 2.37 -6.12 9.62
N ALA A 131 2.84 -7.35 9.75
CA ALA A 131 2.13 -8.53 9.29
C ALA A 131 0.74 -8.67 9.96
N ARG A 132 0.64 -8.41 11.27
CA ARG A 132 -0.63 -8.44 12.00
C ARG A 132 -1.60 -7.39 11.50
N LYS A 133 -1.14 -6.17 11.22
CA LYS A 133 -1.95 -5.08 10.66
C LYS A 133 -2.53 -5.46 9.30
N LEU A 134 -1.73 -6.06 8.42
CA LEU A 134 -2.22 -6.56 7.13
C LEU A 134 -3.34 -7.59 7.31
N VAL A 135 -3.16 -8.58 8.19
CA VAL A 135 -4.21 -9.59 8.47
C VAL A 135 -5.50 -8.92 8.96
N THR A 136 -5.41 -7.89 9.81
CA THR A 136 -6.58 -7.16 10.31
C THR A 136 -7.30 -6.46 9.18
N VAL A 137 -6.58 -5.72 8.33
CA VAL A 137 -7.17 -5.01 7.18
C VAL A 137 -7.80 -5.98 6.18
N PHE A 138 -7.17 -7.12 5.92
CA PHE A 138 -7.76 -8.16 5.07
C PHE A 138 -9.07 -8.72 5.65
N ARG A 139 -9.13 -8.98 6.95
CA ARG A 139 -10.36 -9.43 7.62
C ARG A 139 -11.47 -8.40 7.60
N ASP A 140 -11.13 -7.11 7.81
CA ASP A 140 -12.12 -6.03 7.76
C ASP A 140 -12.64 -5.80 6.33
N ASN A 141 -11.78 -5.93 5.33
CA ASN A 141 -12.20 -5.90 3.92
C ASN A 141 -13.09 -7.11 3.56
N GLN A 142 -12.80 -8.31 4.06
CA GLN A 142 -13.66 -9.48 3.83
C GLN A 142 -15.06 -9.28 4.42
N LYS A 143 -15.20 -8.73 5.61
CA LYS A 143 -16.50 -8.38 6.19
C LYS A 143 -17.27 -7.34 5.37
N GLY A 144 -16.58 -6.37 4.77
CA GLY A 144 -17.20 -5.42 3.85
C GLY A 144 -17.67 -6.10 2.55
N PHE A 145 -16.90 -7.03 2.01
CA PHE A 145 -17.26 -7.82 0.82
C PHE A 145 -18.47 -8.72 1.08
N GLU A 146 -18.49 -9.47 2.19
CA GLU A 146 -19.62 -10.33 2.57
C GLU A 146 -20.94 -9.53 2.75
N LEU A 147 -20.85 -8.30 3.26
CA LEU A 147 -22.02 -7.43 3.41
C LEU A 147 -22.53 -6.92 2.05
N VAL A 148 -21.65 -6.66 1.10
CA VAL A 148 -22.02 -6.25 -0.27
C VAL A 148 -22.54 -7.44 -1.08
N GLU A 149 -22.02 -8.65 -0.89
CA GLU A 149 -22.56 -9.88 -1.49
C GLU A 149 -23.99 -10.19 -1.07
N ASN A 150 -24.44 -9.71 0.10
CA ASN A 150 -25.83 -9.83 0.54
C ASN A 150 -26.80 -8.83 -0.13
N LEU A 151 -26.29 -7.89 -0.92
CA LEU A 151 -27.13 -6.99 -1.72
C LEU A 151 -27.61 -7.70 -2.98
N SER A 152 -28.89 -7.50 -3.31
CA SER A 152 -29.41 -7.93 -4.61
C SER A 152 -28.72 -7.15 -5.75
N GLY A 153 -28.74 -7.68 -6.96
CA GLY A 153 -28.18 -7.00 -8.13
C GLY A 153 -28.71 -5.56 -8.29
N ARG A 154 -30.00 -5.34 -7.98
CA ARG A 154 -30.63 -4.02 -8.05
C ARG A 154 -30.17 -3.07 -6.95
N GLU A 155 -29.99 -3.58 -5.74
CA GLU A 155 -29.46 -2.80 -4.62
C GLU A 155 -28.02 -2.38 -4.87
N ASN A 156 -27.22 -3.29 -5.45
CA ASN A 156 -25.81 -3.00 -5.79
C ASN A 156 -25.72 -1.94 -6.91
N GLU A 157 -26.57 -2.01 -7.92
CA GLU A 157 -26.66 -1.00 -8.99
C GLU A 157 -27.01 0.39 -8.43
N ILE A 158 -28.01 0.47 -7.55
CA ILE A 158 -28.38 1.71 -6.89
C ILE A 158 -27.25 2.25 -6.00
N LEU A 159 -26.57 1.40 -5.25
CA LEU A 159 -25.44 1.79 -4.41
C LEU A 159 -24.25 2.36 -5.23
N LEU A 160 -23.98 1.78 -6.39
CA LEU A 160 -23.00 2.30 -7.34
C LEU A 160 -23.36 3.68 -7.88
N LEU A 161 -24.63 3.91 -8.21
CA LEU A 161 -25.11 5.21 -8.69
C LEU A 161 -25.06 6.27 -7.57
N LEU A 162 -25.38 5.87 -6.34
CA LEU A 162 -25.19 6.71 -5.16
C LEU A 162 -23.70 7.09 -4.99
N ALA A 163 -22.78 6.16 -5.15
CA ALA A 163 -21.35 6.40 -5.04
C ALA A 163 -20.82 7.38 -6.11
N LYS A 164 -21.44 7.38 -7.31
CA LYS A 164 -21.16 8.36 -8.39
C LYS A 164 -21.72 9.75 -8.11
N GLY A 165 -22.45 9.98 -7.03
CA GLY A 165 -22.96 11.27 -6.65
C GLY A 165 -24.42 11.56 -7.10
N LEU A 166 -25.08 10.65 -7.81
CA LEU A 166 -26.43 10.88 -8.35
C LEU A 166 -27.46 11.13 -7.25
N LEU A 167 -28.44 11.98 -7.55
CA LEU A 167 -29.62 12.22 -6.72
C LEU A 167 -30.64 11.10 -6.95
N TYR A 168 -31.56 10.91 -5.99
CA TYR A 168 -32.59 9.87 -6.06
C TYR A 168 -33.48 9.98 -7.29
N LYS A 169 -33.73 11.21 -7.77
CA LYS A 169 -34.49 11.45 -8.99
C LYS A 169 -33.73 10.98 -10.25
N GLU A 170 -32.47 11.28 -10.31
CA GLU A 170 -31.59 10.88 -11.43
C GLU A 170 -31.42 9.35 -11.48
N ILE A 171 -31.31 8.71 -10.31
CA ILE A 171 -31.27 7.24 -10.21
C ILE A 171 -32.61 6.64 -10.69
N ALA A 172 -33.74 7.23 -10.30
CA ALA A 172 -35.06 6.78 -10.70
C ALA A 172 -35.24 6.87 -12.22
N GLU A 173 -34.78 7.97 -12.82
CA GLU A 173 -34.82 8.21 -14.27
C GLU A 173 -33.91 7.22 -15.02
N GLN A 174 -32.68 7.07 -14.58
CA GLN A 174 -31.69 6.16 -15.20
C GLN A 174 -32.11 4.68 -15.13
N LEU A 175 -32.77 4.30 -14.06
CA LEU A 175 -33.20 2.92 -13.82
C LEU A 175 -34.65 2.63 -14.25
N ALA A 176 -35.34 3.63 -14.80
CA ALA A 176 -36.77 3.58 -15.22
C ALA A 176 -37.73 3.06 -14.11
N ILE A 177 -37.51 3.54 -12.86
CA ILE A 177 -38.35 3.22 -11.68
C ILE A 177 -38.79 4.49 -10.96
N SER A 178 -39.75 4.36 -10.03
CA SER A 178 -40.19 5.50 -9.25
C SER A 178 -39.16 5.93 -8.20
N VAL A 179 -39.16 7.22 -7.82
CA VAL A 179 -38.35 7.74 -6.72
C VAL A 179 -38.67 7.04 -5.39
N SER A 180 -39.91 6.63 -5.18
CA SER A 180 -40.32 5.86 -4.01
C SER A 180 -39.67 4.48 -3.98
N THR A 181 -39.58 3.83 -5.14
CA THR A 181 -38.89 2.53 -5.28
C THR A 181 -37.38 2.67 -4.99
N VAL A 182 -36.74 3.74 -5.48
CA VAL A 182 -35.31 4.03 -5.16
C VAL A 182 -35.14 4.18 -3.65
N ARG A 183 -36.01 4.94 -2.97
CA ARG A 183 -35.96 5.12 -1.50
C ARG A 183 -36.09 3.79 -0.76
N GLN A 184 -36.98 2.91 -1.22
CA GLN A 184 -37.21 1.61 -0.61
C GLN A 184 -35.92 0.71 -0.74
N HIS A 185 -35.32 0.67 -1.91
CA HIS A 185 -34.05 -0.03 -2.09
C HIS A 185 -32.92 0.55 -1.22
N ILE A 186 -32.82 1.88 -1.11
CA ILE A 186 -31.86 2.54 -0.25
C ILE A 186 -32.05 2.17 1.22
N HIS A 187 -33.29 2.09 1.67
CA HIS A 187 -33.60 1.64 3.04
C HIS A 187 -33.13 0.22 3.28
N HIS A 188 -33.42 -0.72 2.38
CA HIS A 188 -32.93 -2.10 2.47
C HIS A 188 -31.39 -2.18 2.39
N ILE A 189 -30.73 -1.35 1.56
CA ILE A 189 -29.27 -1.26 1.52
C ILE A 189 -28.73 -0.84 2.88
N TYR A 190 -29.32 0.19 3.50
CA TYR A 190 -28.86 0.67 4.82
C TYR A 190 -29.06 -0.38 5.91
N GLU A 191 -30.18 -1.10 5.90
CA GLU A 191 -30.42 -2.22 6.82
C GLU A 191 -29.40 -3.34 6.63
N LYS A 192 -29.19 -3.81 5.39
CA LYS A 192 -28.25 -4.90 5.07
C LYS A 192 -26.80 -4.54 5.35
N LEU A 193 -26.42 -3.28 5.13
CA LEU A 193 -25.09 -2.77 5.41
C LEU A 193 -24.91 -2.33 6.88
N HIS A 194 -25.96 -2.34 7.71
CA HIS A 194 -25.94 -1.83 9.08
C HIS A 194 -25.38 -0.40 9.17
N VAL A 195 -25.95 0.53 8.38
CA VAL A 195 -25.58 1.94 8.31
C VAL A 195 -26.81 2.84 8.37
N GLN A 196 -26.62 4.14 8.67
CA GLN A 196 -27.72 5.06 8.85
C GLN A 196 -27.84 6.11 7.75
N ASN A 197 -26.82 6.31 6.94
CA ASN A 197 -26.79 7.34 5.92
C ASN A 197 -25.97 6.96 4.69
N ARG A 198 -26.12 7.79 3.62
CA ARG A 198 -25.45 7.62 2.33
C ARG A 198 -23.93 7.54 2.46
N THR A 199 -23.34 8.44 3.26
CA THR A 199 -21.89 8.53 3.42
C THR A 199 -21.34 7.26 4.05
N GLU A 200 -22.01 6.76 5.10
CA GLU A 200 -21.63 5.48 5.73
C GLU A 200 -21.80 4.30 4.78
N ALA A 201 -22.89 4.25 3.99
CA ALA A 201 -23.10 3.17 3.03
C ALA A 201 -22.01 3.13 1.95
N ILE A 202 -21.65 4.29 1.40
CA ILE A 202 -20.60 4.41 0.40
C ILE A 202 -19.23 4.05 1.00
N ASN A 203 -18.92 4.57 2.19
CA ASN A 203 -17.65 4.27 2.86
C ASN A 203 -17.54 2.78 3.20
N LYS A 204 -18.63 2.16 3.63
CA LYS A 204 -18.64 0.74 4.00
C LYS A 204 -18.49 -0.18 2.78
N ALA A 205 -19.10 0.19 1.65
CA ALA A 205 -19.05 -0.59 0.41
C ALA A 205 -17.80 -0.31 -0.44
N PHE A 206 -17.33 0.94 -0.49
CA PHE A 206 -16.30 1.40 -1.42
C PHE A 206 -15.21 2.24 -0.76
N GLY A 207 -15.36 2.59 0.53
CA GLY A 207 -14.46 3.48 1.24
C GLY A 207 -13.07 2.85 1.35
N LYS A 208 -12.10 3.58 0.84
CA LYS A 208 -10.71 3.40 1.25
C LYS A 208 -10.61 3.94 2.68
N LYS A 209 -10.33 3.08 3.67
CA LYS A 209 -9.77 3.56 4.92
C LYS A 209 -8.38 4.08 4.66
#